data_b21adc429859475e07d2708bc8e2918a
#
_entry.id   b21adc429859475e07d2708bc8e2918a
#
_cell.length_a   1.000
_cell.length_b   1.000
_cell.length_c   1.000
_cell.angle_alpha   90.00
_cell.angle_beta   90.00
_cell.angle_gamma   90.00
#
_symmetry.space_group_name_H-M   'P 1'
#
loop_
_entity.id
_entity.type
_entity.pdbx_description
1 polymer ?
#
loop_
_entity_poly.entity_id
_entity_poly.type
_entity_poly.pdbx_seq_one_letter_code
_entity_poly.pdbx_strand_id
1 'polypeptide(L)'
;MMNSLYRDKENFLKYLDAIRGYSPLTIRSYNDSIDTMLRESEIEISEGKVRINLMPLRLKIASLKSKSISCKLSAIRSFVKYLRLEGKDVELRGDESIKIPKTLPKPIAHEHILHALEHAEPTAKLAIILLYTLGLRISELTHLRLKEIDQGWCRIHGKGSKERDVPILKNIAELIGEYQLHSPSVEYVFELQGEKLSENSLRYIITKAFAKVGLKVTPHQLRHTYATELLNNGARIADVSELLGHASMATTQIYTKLGNAIKMDHYRKSHPLCNNVEDSQC
;
A
#
# COMPACT_ATOMS: atom_id res chain seq x y z
N MET A 1 16.07 -35.88 -5.01
CA MET A 1 14.95 -35.48 -4.12
C MET A 1 14.87 -33.95 -3.96
N MET A 2 15.91 -33.20 -3.57
CA MET A 2 15.90 -31.72 -3.54
C MET A 2 15.54 -31.09 -4.88
N ASN A 3 16.00 -31.64 -6.01
CA ASN A 3 15.65 -31.16 -7.36
C ASN A 3 14.12 -31.18 -7.62
N SER A 4 13.37 -32.06 -6.97
CA SER A 4 11.91 -32.07 -7.06
C SER A 4 11.30 -30.80 -6.44
N LEU A 5 11.74 -30.38 -5.26
CA LEU A 5 11.23 -29.17 -4.59
C LEU A 5 11.56 -27.89 -5.36
N TYR A 6 12.73 -27.83 -6.02
CA TYR A 6 13.05 -26.70 -6.91
C TYR A 6 12.12 -26.67 -8.14
N ARG A 7 11.80 -27.82 -8.73
CA ARG A 7 10.81 -27.90 -9.80
C ARG A 7 9.41 -27.49 -9.34
N ASP A 8 9.03 -27.91 -8.14
CA ASP A 8 7.76 -27.51 -7.54
C ASP A 8 7.69 -26.00 -7.27
N LYS A 9 8.81 -25.40 -6.85
CA LYS A 9 8.93 -23.93 -6.71
C LYS A 9 8.66 -23.24 -8.04
N GLU A 10 9.29 -23.68 -9.12
CA GLU A 10 9.08 -23.08 -10.46
C GLU A 10 7.61 -23.19 -10.89
N ASN A 11 6.97 -24.34 -10.67
CA ASN A 11 5.55 -24.54 -10.94
C ASN A 11 4.67 -23.64 -10.07
N PHE A 12 5.01 -23.47 -8.80
CA PHE A 12 4.31 -22.56 -7.91
C PHE A 12 4.42 -21.10 -8.36
N LEU A 13 5.61 -20.65 -8.79
CA LEU A 13 5.79 -19.28 -9.30
C LEU A 13 4.96 -19.05 -10.56
N LYS A 14 4.90 -20.01 -11.48
CA LYS A 14 4.01 -19.98 -12.66
C LYS A 14 2.53 -19.93 -12.25
N TYR A 15 2.13 -20.72 -11.25
CA TYR A 15 0.77 -20.68 -10.69
C TYR A 15 0.44 -19.32 -10.10
N LEU A 16 1.37 -18.66 -9.38
CA LEU A 16 1.17 -17.32 -8.84
C LEU A 16 0.98 -16.28 -9.95
N ASP A 17 1.70 -16.41 -11.05
CA ASP A 17 1.61 -15.52 -12.19
C ASP A 17 0.30 -15.77 -12.98
N ALA A 18 0.17 -16.96 -13.56
CA ALA A 18 -0.88 -17.26 -14.52
C ALA A 18 -2.27 -17.41 -13.90
N ILE A 19 -2.36 -17.95 -12.68
CA ILE A 19 -3.67 -18.27 -12.05
C ILE A 19 -4.05 -17.26 -10.98
N ARG A 20 -3.06 -16.76 -10.20
CA ARG A 20 -3.33 -15.83 -9.11
C ARG A 20 -3.15 -14.37 -9.50
N GLY A 21 -2.59 -14.07 -10.67
CA GLY A 21 -2.36 -12.72 -11.16
C GLY A 21 -1.47 -11.87 -10.24
N TYR A 22 -0.46 -12.49 -9.61
CA TYR A 22 0.46 -11.75 -8.73
C TYR A 22 1.41 -10.88 -9.53
N SER A 23 1.74 -9.70 -9.01
CA SER A 23 2.69 -8.80 -9.66
C SER A 23 4.10 -9.41 -9.70
N PRO A 24 4.92 -9.08 -10.72
CA PRO A 24 6.30 -9.57 -10.83
C PRO A 24 7.13 -9.31 -9.56
N LEU A 25 6.92 -8.17 -8.90
CA LEU A 25 7.59 -7.83 -7.65
C LEU A 25 7.21 -8.78 -6.50
N THR A 26 5.93 -9.16 -6.43
CA THR A 26 5.44 -10.13 -5.44
C THR A 26 6.02 -11.51 -5.71
N ILE A 27 6.02 -11.95 -6.98
CA ILE A 27 6.58 -13.24 -7.41
C ILE A 27 8.07 -13.30 -7.06
N ARG A 28 8.83 -12.25 -7.35
CA ARG A 28 10.25 -12.15 -6.97
C ARG A 28 10.45 -12.28 -5.47
N SER A 29 9.66 -11.59 -4.65
CA SER A 29 9.73 -11.68 -3.18
C SER A 29 9.41 -13.07 -2.67
N TYR A 30 8.45 -13.78 -3.29
CA TYR A 30 8.11 -15.16 -2.98
C TYR A 30 9.25 -16.10 -3.38
N ASN A 31 9.82 -15.94 -4.58
CA ASN A 31 10.97 -16.71 -5.05
C ASN A 31 12.14 -16.60 -4.05
N ASP A 32 12.54 -15.37 -3.71
CA ASP A 32 13.64 -15.13 -2.77
C ASP A 32 13.39 -15.75 -1.37
N SER A 33 12.12 -15.73 -0.94
CA SER A 33 11.73 -16.30 0.36
C SER A 33 11.79 -17.83 0.35
N ILE A 34 11.33 -18.47 -0.72
CA ILE A 34 11.33 -19.92 -0.89
C ILE A 34 12.77 -20.41 -1.12
N ASP A 35 13.58 -19.72 -1.91
CA ASP A 35 15.00 -20.03 -2.09
C ASP A 35 15.77 -19.99 -0.77
N THR A 36 15.46 -18.98 0.06
CA THR A 36 16.04 -18.88 1.40
C THR A 36 15.61 -20.06 2.26
N MET A 37 14.35 -20.46 2.20
CA MET A 37 13.84 -21.63 2.92
C MET A 37 14.53 -22.93 2.46
N LEU A 38 14.63 -23.16 1.16
CA LEU A 38 15.24 -24.38 0.61
C LEU A 38 16.71 -24.51 0.99
N ARG A 39 17.42 -23.39 1.18
CA ARG A 39 18.85 -23.40 1.57
C ARG A 39 19.07 -23.50 3.07
N GLU A 40 18.20 -22.89 3.87
CA GLU A 40 18.48 -22.62 5.28
C GLU A 40 17.62 -23.44 6.24
N SER A 41 16.63 -24.20 5.73
CA SER A 41 15.79 -25.09 6.56
C SER A 41 16.32 -26.52 6.52
N GLU A 42 16.01 -27.27 7.55
CA GLU A 42 16.21 -28.73 7.54
C GLU A 42 15.03 -29.38 6.78
N ILE A 43 15.35 -30.12 5.72
CA ILE A 43 14.34 -30.73 4.87
C ILE A 43 14.62 -32.24 4.78
N GLU A 44 13.69 -33.04 5.26
CA GLU A 44 13.70 -34.50 5.17
C GLU A 44 12.62 -34.95 4.18
N ILE A 45 12.99 -35.86 3.28
CA ILE A 45 12.05 -36.47 2.35
C ILE A 45 12.16 -37.98 2.50
N SER A 46 11.12 -38.59 3.11
CA SER A 46 11.04 -40.03 3.36
C SER A 46 9.64 -40.52 3.11
N GLU A 47 9.51 -41.71 2.51
CA GLU A 47 8.23 -42.40 2.29
C GLU A 47 7.12 -41.53 1.66
N GLY A 48 7.50 -40.65 0.73
CA GLY A 48 6.56 -39.74 0.08
C GLY A 48 6.16 -38.53 0.91
N LYS A 49 6.64 -38.40 2.15
CA LYS A 49 6.41 -37.28 3.05
C LYS A 49 7.58 -36.30 3.04
N VAL A 50 7.28 -35.02 2.97
CA VAL A 50 8.24 -33.91 3.06
C VAL A 50 8.10 -33.24 4.44
N ARG A 51 9.15 -33.29 5.25
CA ARG A 51 9.19 -32.56 6.54
C ARG A 51 10.13 -31.38 6.41
N ILE A 52 9.61 -30.18 6.73
CA ILE A 52 10.36 -28.92 6.66
C ILE A 52 10.40 -28.31 8.06
N ASN A 53 11.58 -28.21 8.64
CA ASN A 53 11.81 -27.52 9.91
C ASN A 53 12.40 -26.14 9.65
N LEU A 54 11.65 -25.09 9.99
CA LEU A 54 12.03 -23.69 9.76
C LEU A 54 12.92 -23.11 10.87
N MET A 55 13.22 -23.84 11.95
CA MET A 55 13.99 -23.26 13.07
C MET A 55 15.37 -22.73 12.66
N PRO A 56 16.18 -23.43 11.83
CA PRO A 56 17.47 -22.89 11.36
C PRO A 56 17.29 -21.61 10.54
N LEU A 57 16.31 -21.57 9.62
CA LEU A 57 15.98 -20.37 8.88
C LEU A 57 15.58 -19.22 9.80
N ARG A 58 14.73 -19.48 10.81
CA ARG A 58 14.27 -18.44 11.75
C ARG A 58 15.42 -17.82 12.53
N LEU A 59 16.37 -18.63 12.98
CA LEU A 59 17.59 -18.14 13.65
C LEU A 59 18.39 -17.21 12.71
N LYS A 60 18.55 -17.61 11.45
CA LYS A 60 19.29 -16.81 10.46
C LYS A 60 18.61 -15.47 10.13
N ILE A 61 17.30 -15.44 10.05
CA ILE A 61 16.54 -14.21 9.73
C ILE A 61 16.11 -13.42 10.97
N ALA A 62 16.50 -13.83 12.18
CA ALA A 62 16.07 -13.22 13.44
C ALA A 62 16.48 -11.74 13.56
N SER A 63 17.57 -11.31 12.90
CA SER A 63 18.02 -9.91 12.84
C SER A 63 17.16 -9.02 11.95
N LEU A 64 16.29 -9.59 11.11
CA LEU A 64 15.41 -8.82 10.26
C LEU A 64 14.24 -8.20 11.04
N LYS A 65 13.66 -7.12 10.50
CA LYS A 65 12.44 -6.53 11.06
C LYS A 65 11.29 -7.54 11.07
N SER A 66 10.50 -7.60 12.14
CA SER A 66 9.38 -8.54 12.34
C SER A 66 8.43 -8.60 11.13
N LYS A 67 8.17 -7.47 10.46
CA LYS A 67 7.36 -7.41 9.24
C LYS A 67 8.01 -8.16 8.08
N SER A 68 9.32 -8.07 7.90
CA SER A 68 10.06 -8.79 6.85
C SER A 68 10.04 -10.30 7.11
N ILE A 69 10.23 -10.71 8.37
CA ILE A 69 10.13 -12.13 8.76
C ILE A 69 8.72 -12.67 8.47
N SER A 70 7.69 -11.92 8.86
CA SER A 70 6.30 -12.31 8.61
C SER A 70 5.99 -12.46 7.12
N CYS A 71 6.51 -11.55 6.27
CA CYS A 71 6.36 -11.66 4.82
C CYS A 71 7.02 -12.94 4.27
N LYS A 72 8.24 -13.26 4.71
CA LYS A 72 8.93 -14.50 4.31
C LYS A 72 8.16 -15.74 4.73
N LEU A 73 7.72 -15.82 5.99
CA LEU A 73 6.92 -16.94 6.48
C LEU A 73 5.59 -17.08 5.74
N SER A 74 4.95 -15.97 5.37
CA SER A 74 3.72 -15.98 4.58
C SER A 74 3.94 -16.58 3.18
N ALA A 75 5.04 -16.25 2.51
CA ALA A 75 5.39 -16.83 1.22
C ALA A 75 5.64 -18.34 1.33
N ILE A 76 6.36 -18.76 2.38
CA ILE A 76 6.66 -20.19 2.65
C ILE A 76 5.37 -20.97 2.91
N ARG A 77 4.47 -20.46 3.77
CA ARG A 77 3.17 -21.09 4.02
C ARG A 77 2.34 -21.23 2.75
N SER A 78 2.37 -20.22 1.90
CA SER A 78 1.66 -20.23 0.61
C SER A 78 2.22 -21.33 -0.30
N PHE A 79 3.54 -21.51 -0.35
CA PHE A 79 4.18 -22.58 -1.09
C PHE A 79 3.83 -23.96 -0.54
N VAL A 80 3.92 -24.15 0.78
CA VAL A 80 3.52 -25.42 1.41
C VAL A 80 2.05 -25.74 1.17
N LYS A 81 1.17 -24.73 1.21
CA LYS A 81 -0.23 -24.91 0.86
C LYS A 81 -0.40 -25.37 -0.60
N TYR A 82 0.36 -24.80 -1.52
CA TYR A 82 0.37 -25.23 -2.92
C TYR A 82 0.82 -26.69 -3.07
N LEU A 83 1.92 -27.08 -2.41
CA LEU A 83 2.39 -28.47 -2.43
C LEU A 83 1.33 -29.48 -1.95
N ARG A 84 0.59 -29.11 -0.90
CA ARG A 84 -0.52 -29.93 -0.38
C ARG A 84 -1.68 -30.01 -1.38
N LEU A 85 -1.98 -28.95 -2.11
CA LEU A 85 -2.99 -28.95 -3.17
C LEU A 85 -2.56 -29.84 -4.35
N GLU A 86 -1.26 -29.95 -4.63
CA GLU A 86 -0.68 -30.88 -5.62
C GLU A 86 -0.56 -32.33 -5.10
N GLY A 87 -1.20 -32.65 -3.95
CA GLY A 87 -1.26 -34.01 -3.41
C GLY A 87 -0.03 -34.44 -2.63
N LYS A 88 0.89 -33.53 -2.28
CA LYS A 88 2.07 -33.88 -1.47
C LYS A 88 1.76 -33.82 0.02
N ASP A 89 2.21 -34.85 0.75
CA ASP A 89 2.18 -34.82 2.21
C ASP A 89 3.35 -33.99 2.74
N VAL A 90 3.05 -32.74 3.17
CA VAL A 90 4.06 -31.81 3.67
C VAL A 90 3.76 -31.42 5.11
N GLU A 91 4.70 -31.71 6.00
CA GLU A 91 4.70 -31.25 7.39
C GLU A 91 5.62 -30.04 7.53
N LEU A 92 5.09 -28.95 8.09
CA LEU A 92 5.83 -27.71 8.34
C LEU A 92 5.94 -27.49 9.85
N ARG A 93 7.17 -27.34 10.37
CA ARG A 93 7.47 -27.06 11.78
C ARG A 93 8.17 -25.72 11.92
N GLY A 94 7.98 -25.07 13.06
CA GLY A 94 8.61 -23.79 13.35
C GLY A 94 8.00 -22.62 12.57
N ASP A 95 6.71 -22.69 12.17
CA ASP A 95 6.03 -21.66 11.39
C ASP A 95 5.15 -20.72 12.22
N GLU A 96 5.31 -20.69 13.55
CA GLU A 96 4.52 -19.86 14.45
C GLU A 96 4.53 -18.40 14.03
N SER A 97 3.38 -17.75 14.17
CA SER A 97 3.20 -16.36 13.81
C SER A 97 4.01 -15.42 14.71
N ILE A 98 4.67 -14.44 14.11
CA ILE A 98 5.32 -13.37 14.86
C ILE A 98 4.30 -12.27 15.14
N LYS A 99 4.17 -11.87 16.40
CA LYS A 99 3.37 -10.70 16.77
C LYS A 99 4.03 -9.44 16.19
N ILE A 100 3.38 -8.84 15.21
CA ILE A 100 3.79 -7.54 14.66
C ILE A 100 2.97 -6.47 15.39
N PRO A 101 3.61 -5.53 16.09
CA PRO A 101 2.88 -4.37 16.61
C PRO A 101 2.18 -3.64 15.45
N LYS A 102 0.87 -3.52 15.52
CA LYS A 102 0.11 -2.70 14.56
C LYS A 102 0.30 -1.23 14.92
N THR A 103 1.43 -0.65 14.55
CA THR A 103 1.64 0.79 14.64
C THR A 103 0.99 1.45 13.43
N LEU A 104 0.04 2.33 13.69
CA LEU A 104 -0.49 3.21 12.66
C LEU A 104 0.58 4.24 12.33
N PRO A 105 0.88 4.49 11.04
CA PRO A 105 1.69 5.64 10.67
C PRO A 105 1.00 6.89 11.23
N LYS A 106 1.75 7.76 11.89
CA LYS A 106 1.20 9.04 12.30
C LYS A 106 0.93 9.89 11.05
N PRO A 107 -0.23 10.58 10.96
CA PRO A 107 -0.46 11.54 9.90
C PRO A 107 0.59 12.66 9.98
N ILE A 108 0.89 13.26 8.84
CA ILE A 108 1.83 14.38 8.75
C ILE A 108 1.03 15.64 9.10
N ALA A 109 1.56 16.48 9.98
CA ALA A 109 0.91 17.75 10.29
C ALA A 109 0.84 18.63 9.03
N HIS A 110 -0.30 19.35 8.85
CA HIS A 110 -0.55 20.17 7.67
C HIS A 110 0.54 21.22 7.44
N GLU A 111 1.01 21.87 8.51
CA GLU A 111 2.10 22.84 8.50
C GLU A 111 3.41 22.27 7.91
N HIS A 112 3.71 21.00 8.23
CA HIS A 112 4.89 20.32 7.68
C HIS A 112 4.76 20.08 6.16
N ILE A 113 3.54 19.84 5.67
CA ILE A 113 3.29 19.70 4.24
C ILE A 113 3.46 21.05 3.55
N LEU A 114 2.87 22.12 4.10
CA LEU A 114 3.01 23.47 3.57
C LEU A 114 4.48 23.89 3.51
N HIS A 115 5.23 23.71 4.58
CA HIS A 115 6.65 24.04 4.63
C HIS A 115 7.48 23.26 3.59
N ALA A 116 7.15 21.98 3.36
CA ALA A 116 7.81 21.21 2.31
C ALA A 116 7.45 21.72 0.91
N LEU A 117 6.22 22.17 0.68
CA LEU A 117 5.77 22.74 -0.61
C LEU A 117 6.44 24.06 -0.96
N GLU A 118 6.75 24.91 0.04
CA GLU A 118 7.46 26.18 -0.16
C GLU A 118 8.88 25.95 -0.72
N HIS A 119 9.55 24.87 -0.36
CA HIS A 119 10.93 24.56 -0.71
C HIS A 119 11.05 23.48 -1.80
N ALA A 120 9.90 22.99 -2.32
CA ALA A 120 9.87 21.92 -3.30
C ALA A 120 10.05 22.43 -4.73
N GLU A 121 10.81 21.69 -5.53
CA GLU A 121 10.86 21.87 -6.98
C GLU A 121 9.47 21.61 -7.62
N PRO A 122 9.14 22.18 -8.78
CA PRO A 122 7.80 22.11 -9.37
C PRO A 122 7.24 20.68 -9.47
N THR A 123 8.02 19.73 -9.93
CA THR A 123 7.62 18.31 -10.02
C THR A 123 7.31 17.71 -8.64
N ALA A 124 8.15 18.00 -7.63
CA ALA A 124 7.93 17.55 -6.26
C ALA A 124 6.67 18.19 -5.67
N LYS A 125 6.51 19.48 -5.89
CA LYS A 125 5.36 20.27 -5.42
C LYS A 125 4.05 19.69 -5.93
N LEU A 126 3.93 19.51 -7.24
CA LEU A 126 2.74 18.92 -7.85
C LEU A 126 2.51 17.48 -7.37
N ALA A 127 3.56 16.64 -7.31
CA ALA A 127 3.44 15.26 -6.86
C ALA A 127 2.96 15.14 -5.40
N ILE A 128 3.46 15.99 -4.49
CA ILE A 128 3.02 16.07 -3.09
C ILE A 128 1.56 16.49 -3.02
N ILE A 129 1.17 17.53 -3.75
CA ILE A 129 -0.20 18.04 -3.79
C ILE A 129 -1.16 16.94 -4.27
N LEU A 130 -0.87 16.27 -5.39
CA LEU A 130 -1.75 15.22 -5.92
C LEU A 130 -1.88 14.01 -4.97
N LEU A 131 -0.79 13.61 -4.31
CA LEU A 131 -0.87 12.54 -3.30
C LEU A 131 -1.69 12.94 -2.08
N TYR A 132 -1.58 14.21 -1.65
CA TYR A 132 -2.26 14.71 -0.47
C TYR A 132 -3.72 15.06 -0.72
N THR A 133 -4.09 15.50 -1.94
CA THR A 133 -5.46 15.93 -2.26
C THR A 133 -6.32 14.84 -2.90
N LEU A 134 -5.72 13.90 -3.64
CA LEU A 134 -6.42 12.80 -4.31
C LEU A 134 -6.20 11.43 -3.64
N GLY A 135 -5.33 11.35 -2.64
CA GLY A 135 -5.03 10.12 -1.93
C GLY A 135 -4.48 9.00 -2.80
N LEU A 136 -3.73 9.31 -3.85
CA LEU A 136 -3.21 8.34 -4.81
C LEU A 136 -2.13 7.42 -4.20
N ARG A 137 -2.02 6.20 -4.74
CA ARG A 137 -0.81 5.40 -4.57
C ARG A 137 0.29 5.95 -5.48
N ILE A 138 1.56 5.73 -5.12
CA ILE A 138 2.67 6.18 -5.98
C ILE A 138 2.60 5.57 -7.38
N SER A 139 2.18 4.31 -7.51
CA SER A 139 1.94 3.66 -8.80
C SER A 139 0.79 4.29 -9.58
N GLU A 140 -0.27 4.72 -8.92
CA GLU A 140 -1.40 5.42 -9.56
C GLU A 140 -0.96 6.80 -10.05
N LEU A 141 -0.16 7.51 -9.25
CA LEU A 141 0.39 8.81 -9.62
C LEU A 141 1.29 8.73 -10.87
N THR A 142 2.15 7.71 -10.98
CA THR A 142 3.01 7.52 -12.17
C THR A 142 2.22 7.18 -13.44
N HIS A 143 1.03 6.61 -13.30
CA HIS A 143 0.17 6.23 -14.43
C HIS A 143 -0.97 7.20 -14.65
N LEU A 144 -1.00 8.32 -13.95
CA LEU A 144 -2.03 9.34 -14.11
C LEU A 144 -1.87 10.03 -15.46
N ARG A 145 -2.89 9.91 -16.33
CA ARG A 145 -2.89 10.48 -17.67
C ARG A 145 -3.61 11.80 -17.70
N LEU A 146 -3.15 12.72 -18.54
CA LEU A 146 -3.77 14.02 -18.71
C LEU A 146 -5.23 13.93 -19.16
N LYS A 147 -5.56 13.00 -20.07
CA LYS A 147 -6.91 12.76 -20.56
C LYS A 147 -7.91 12.21 -19.54
N GLU A 148 -7.42 11.76 -18.39
CA GLU A 148 -8.23 11.21 -17.29
C GLU A 148 -8.63 12.29 -16.28
N ILE A 149 -8.16 13.50 -16.49
CA ILE A 149 -8.49 14.67 -15.67
C ILE A 149 -9.54 15.47 -16.43
N ASP A 150 -10.76 15.42 -15.96
CA ASP A 150 -11.90 16.12 -16.54
C ASP A 150 -12.52 17.09 -15.52
N GLN A 151 -13.56 17.82 -15.92
CA GLN A 151 -14.22 18.86 -15.13
C GLN A 151 -14.71 18.33 -13.76
N GLY A 152 -13.86 18.53 -12.74
CA GLY A 152 -14.16 18.17 -11.35
C GLY A 152 -13.91 16.72 -10.96
N TRP A 153 -13.45 15.87 -11.88
CA TRP A 153 -13.17 14.46 -11.62
C TRP A 153 -11.85 13.99 -12.21
N CYS A 154 -11.23 13.02 -11.55
CA CYS A 154 -10.01 12.38 -12.00
C CYS A 154 -10.20 10.85 -11.95
N ARG A 155 -10.09 10.18 -13.11
CA ARG A 155 -10.18 8.73 -13.21
C ARG A 155 -8.87 8.07 -12.87
N ILE A 156 -8.91 7.16 -11.91
CA ILE A 156 -7.71 6.49 -11.39
C ILE A 156 -7.80 4.99 -11.68
N HIS A 157 -6.79 4.47 -12.36
CA HIS A 157 -6.65 3.04 -12.62
C HIS A 157 -5.89 2.37 -11.47
N GLY A 158 -6.56 1.47 -10.78
CA GLY A 158 -6.01 0.71 -9.66
C GLY A 158 -5.51 -0.69 -10.05
N LYS A 159 -5.03 -1.44 -9.08
CA LYS A 159 -4.59 -2.83 -9.27
C LYS A 159 -5.76 -3.73 -9.69
N GLY A 160 -5.55 -4.58 -10.70
CA GLY A 160 -6.53 -5.55 -11.18
C GLY A 160 -7.63 -4.93 -12.05
N SER A 161 -7.27 -3.93 -12.87
CA SER A 161 -8.19 -3.24 -13.81
C SER A 161 -9.40 -2.59 -13.12
N LYS A 162 -9.29 -2.29 -11.83
CA LYS A 162 -10.33 -1.54 -11.10
C LYS A 162 -10.11 -0.06 -11.30
N GLU A 163 -11.16 0.63 -11.69
CA GLU A 163 -11.18 2.07 -11.84
C GLU A 163 -11.99 2.72 -10.72
N ARG A 164 -11.66 3.96 -10.40
CA ARG A 164 -12.44 4.81 -9.53
C ARG A 164 -12.31 6.26 -9.96
N ASP A 165 -13.36 7.02 -9.79
CA ASP A 165 -13.35 8.46 -10.00
C ASP A 165 -13.13 9.16 -8.65
N VAL A 166 -12.20 10.10 -8.61
CA VAL A 166 -11.86 10.90 -7.43
C VAL A 166 -12.16 12.36 -7.76
N PRO A 167 -12.87 13.10 -6.90
CA PRO A 167 -13.13 14.52 -7.14
C PRO A 167 -11.81 15.29 -7.14
N ILE A 168 -11.64 16.18 -8.13
CA ILE A 168 -10.51 17.10 -8.22
C ILE A 168 -11.01 18.53 -8.11
N LEU A 169 -10.39 19.31 -7.22
CA LEU A 169 -10.73 20.73 -7.07
C LEU A 169 -10.21 21.51 -8.28
N LYS A 170 -10.94 22.55 -8.67
CA LYS A 170 -10.62 23.40 -9.83
C LYS A 170 -9.19 23.96 -9.77
N ASN A 171 -8.77 24.48 -8.62
CA ASN A 171 -7.42 24.99 -8.42
C ASN A 171 -6.32 23.93 -8.57
N ILE A 172 -6.62 22.64 -8.29
CA ILE A 172 -5.66 21.56 -8.50
C ILE A 172 -5.56 21.21 -9.99
N ALA A 173 -6.68 21.21 -10.71
CA ALA A 173 -6.68 21.03 -12.16
C ALA A 173 -5.92 22.16 -12.87
N GLU A 174 -6.11 23.40 -12.45
CA GLU A 174 -5.38 24.59 -12.95
C GLU A 174 -3.87 24.44 -12.68
N LEU A 175 -3.47 23.99 -11.48
CA LEU A 175 -2.06 23.76 -11.14
C LEU A 175 -1.40 22.70 -12.03
N ILE A 176 -2.14 21.65 -12.42
CA ILE A 176 -1.65 20.66 -13.41
C ILE A 176 -1.43 21.34 -14.76
N GLY A 177 -2.37 22.19 -15.21
CA GLY A 177 -2.23 22.95 -16.44
C GLY A 177 -1.02 23.88 -16.42
N GLU A 178 -0.81 24.61 -15.34
CA GLU A 178 0.37 25.47 -15.16
C GLU A 178 1.69 24.65 -15.19
N TYR A 179 1.71 23.49 -14.53
CA TYR A 179 2.86 22.60 -14.57
C TYR A 179 3.17 22.15 -16.00
N GLN A 180 2.14 21.83 -16.79
CA GLN A 180 2.31 21.41 -18.19
C GLN A 180 2.88 22.52 -19.10
N LEU A 181 2.67 23.79 -18.78
CA LEU A 181 3.28 24.89 -19.53
C LEU A 181 4.82 24.94 -19.37
N HIS A 182 5.32 24.51 -18.21
CA HIS A 182 6.75 24.53 -17.89
C HIS A 182 7.44 23.16 -18.07
N SER A 183 6.68 22.09 -18.03
CA SER A 183 7.15 20.71 -18.19
C SER A 183 6.16 19.96 -19.08
N PRO A 184 6.16 20.23 -20.40
CA PRO A 184 5.21 19.61 -21.32
C PRO A 184 5.33 18.09 -21.32
N SER A 185 4.19 17.40 -21.26
CA SER A 185 4.09 15.98 -21.41
C SER A 185 2.96 15.62 -22.39
N VAL A 186 3.03 14.43 -22.98
CA VAL A 186 2.10 14.01 -24.05
C VAL A 186 0.96 13.17 -23.48
N GLU A 187 1.26 12.23 -22.62
CA GLU A 187 0.28 11.27 -22.13
C GLU A 187 0.11 11.32 -20.61
N TYR A 188 1.21 11.27 -19.85
CA TYR A 188 1.18 11.20 -18.39
C TYR A 188 1.43 12.58 -17.77
N VAL A 189 0.90 12.83 -16.58
CA VAL A 189 1.16 14.09 -15.86
C VAL A 189 2.66 14.28 -15.58
N PHE A 190 3.37 13.19 -15.32
CA PHE A 190 4.81 13.21 -15.02
C PHE A 190 5.59 12.43 -16.08
N GLU A 191 6.18 13.13 -17.02
CA GLU A 191 7.07 12.60 -18.05
C GLU A 191 8.43 13.31 -18.01
N LEU A 192 9.44 12.59 -18.48
CA LEU A 192 10.76 13.11 -18.76
C LEU A 192 11.21 12.55 -20.11
N GLN A 193 11.48 13.43 -21.08
CA GLN A 193 11.90 13.04 -22.44
C GLN A 193 10.90 12.08 -23.16
N GLY A 194 9.61 12.28 -22.94
CA GLY A 194 8.54 11.45 -23.52
C GLY A 194 8.27 10.13 -22.79
N GLU A 195 9.02 9.83 -21.74
CA GLU A 195 8.84 8.62 -20.94
C GLU A 195 8.25 8.97 -19.57
N LYS A 196 7.28 8.20 -19.10
CA LYS A 196 6.70 8.42 -17.77
C LYS A 196 7.75 8.25 -16.67
N LEU A 197 7.71 9.09 -15.66
CA LEU A 197 8.59 8.96 -14.49
C LEU A 197 8.31 7.65 -13.73
N SER A 198 9.39 6.96 -13.33
CA SER A 198 9.27 5.75 -12.53
C SER A 198 8.77 6.03 -11.12
N GLU A 199 8.16 5.01 -10.46
CA GLU A 199 7.78 5.11 -9.06
C GLU A 199 8.97 5.48 -8.15
N ASN A 200 10.16 4.96 -8.45
CA ASN A 200 11.37 5.23 -7.67
C ASN A 200 11.83 6.67 -7.86
N SER A 201 11.75 7.21 -9.07
CA SER A 201 12.07 8.61 -9.36
C SER A 201 11.15 9.56 -8.61
N LEU A 202 9.81 9.37 -8.71
CA LEU A 202 8.86 10.22 -7.99
C LEU A 202 9.00 10.06 -6.46
N ARG A 203 9.20 8.82 -5.97
CA ARG A 203 9.45 8.61 -4.54
C ARG A 203 10.70 9.35 -4.07
N TYR A 204 11.78 9.30 -4.82
CA TYR A 204 13.01 10.02 -4.50
C TYR A 204 12.79 11.53 -4.47
N ILE A 205 12.14 12.10 -5.49
CA ILE A 205 11.83 13.52 -5.60
C ILE A 205 11.01 13.98 -4.38
N ILE A 206 9.95 13.25 -4.02
CA ILE A 206 9.09 13.56 -2.87
C ILE A 206 9.87 13.48 -1.55
N THR A 207 10.61 12.39 -1.33
CA THR A 207 11.36 12.22 -0.08
C THR A 207 12.48 13.25 0.06
N LYS A 208 13.11 13.66 -1.04
CA LYS A 208 14.11 14.74 -1.08
C LYS A 208 13.50 16.09 -0.72
N ALA A 209 12.28 16.41 -1.20
CA ALA A 209 11.59 17.64 -0.84
C ALA A 209 11.33 17.74 0.67
N PHE A 210 10.82 16.68 1.30
CA PHE A 210 10.64 16.65 2.75
C PHE A 210 11.96 16.64 3.54
N ALA A 211 13.01 16.01 3.00
CA ALA A 211 14.33 16.02 3.64
C ALA A 211 14.94 17.43 3.72
N LYS A 212 14.65 18.34 2.76
CA LYS A 212 15.08 19.74 2.80
C LYS A 212 14.56 20.49 4.05
N VAL A 213 13.43 20.05 4.59
CA VAL A 213 12.81 20.61 5.82
C VAL A 213 12.98 19.69 7.03
N GLY A 214 13.97 18.78 6.99
CA GLY A 214 14.32 17.90 8.12
C GLY A 214 13.36 16.75 8.37
N LEU A 215 12.46 16.45 7.45
CA LEU A 215 11.40 15.44 7.63
C LEU A 215 11.63 14.20 6.76
N LYS A 216 11.31 13.04 7.31
CA LYS A 216 11.33 11.77 6.57
C LYS A 216 9.90 11.33 6.29
N VAL A 217 9.40 11.66 5.10
CA VAL A 217 8.04 11.38 4.65
C VAL A 217 8.06 10.48 3.43
N THR A 218 7.09 9.56 3.35
CA THR A 218 6.90 8.65 2.22
C THR A 218 5.57 8.94 1.53
N PRO A 219 5.41 8.61 0.22
CA PRO A 219 4.14 8.75 -0.48
C PRO A 219 2.97 8.04 0.22
N HIS A 220 3.24 6.91 0.87
CA HIS A 220 2.20 6.19 1.62
C HIS A 220 1.72 6.94 2.86
N GLN A 221 2.61 7.70 3.53
CA GLN A 221 2.21 8.57 4.64
C GLN A 221 1.34 9.74 4.18
N LEU A 222 1.63 10.37 3.02
CA LEU A 222 0.77 11.41 2.44
C LEU A 222 -0.65 10.90 2.17
N ARG A 223 -0.75 9.74 1.54
CA ARG A 223 -2.05 9.08 1.33
C ARG A 223 -2.74 8.71 2.66
N HIS A 224 -2.00 8.28 3.66
CA HIS A 224 -2.56 8.02 4.99
C HIS A 224 -3.06 9.31 5.65
N THR A 225 -2.32 10.42 5.51
CA THR A 225 -2.71 11.73 5.99
C THR A 225 -4.01 12.19 5.33
N TYR A 226 -4.12 12.09 3.98
CA TYR A 226 -5.36 12.38 3.26
C TYR A 226 -6.56 11.62 3.85
N ALA A 227 -6.42 10.31 4.03
CA ALA A 227 -7.50 9.50 4.59
C ALA A 227 -7.88 9.91 6.02
N THR A 228 -6.88 10.21 6.85
CA THR A 228 -7.07 10.64 8.23
C THR A 228 -7.74 12.00 8.32
N GLU A 229 -7.32 12.96 7.48
CA GLU A 229 -7.92 14.29 7.43
C GLU A 229 -9.37 14.25 6.97
N LEU A 230 -9.71 13.46 5.94
CA LEU A 230 -11.10 13.29 5.54
C LEU A 230 -11.98 12.75 6.68
N LEU A 231 -11.48 11.73 7.40
CA LEU A 231 -12.21 11.15 8.53
C LEU A 231 -12.34 12.13 9.70
N ASN A 232 -11.28 12.89 10.01
CA ASN A 232 -11.30 13.91 11.07
C ASN A 232 -12.27 15.04 10.75
N ASN A 233 -12.47 15.35 9.47
CA ASN A 233 -13.43 16.33 8.99
C ASN A 233 -14.83 15.76 8.72
N GLY A 234 -15.12 14.56 9.23
CA GLY A 234 -16.47 13.99 9.25
C GLY A 234 -16.86 13.16 8.03
N ALA A 235 -15.95 12.87 7.11
CA ALA A 235 -16.25 11.98 5.99
C ALA A 235 -16.56 10.55 6.49
N ARG A 236 -17.54 9.87 5.89
CA ARG A 236 -17.88 8.51 6.27
C ARG A 236 -16.76 7.53 5.84
N ILE A 237 -16.49 6.55 6.67
CA ILE A 237 -15.46 5.52 6.39
C ILE A 237 -15.69 4.82 5.04
N ALA A 238 -16.97 4.60 4.67
CA ALA A 238 -17.32 3.99 3.40
C ALA A 238 -16.85 4.85 2.21
N ASP A 239 -17.13 6.15 2.25
CA ASP A 239 -16.75 7.10 1.20
C ASP A 239 -15.23 7.20 1.06
N VAL A 240 -14.52 7.31 2.19
CA VAL A 240 -13.05 7.32 2.20
C VAL A 240 -12.47 6.01 1.66
N SER A 241 -13.09 4.86 1.97
CA SER A 241 -12.67 3.56 1.44
C SER A 241 -12.84 3.47 -0.08
N GLU A 242 -13.93 4.01 -0.61
CA GLU A 242 -14.22 4.08 -2.03
C GLU A 242 -13.22 5.00 -2.75
N LEU A 243 -13.01 6.22 -2.26
CA LEU A 243 -12.03 7.17 -2.79
C LEU A 243 -10.60 6.59 -2.80
N LEU A 244 -10.25 5.79 -1.80
CA LEU A 244 -8.97 5.13 -1.75
C LEU A 244 -8.89 3.85 -2.61
N GLY A 245 -9.99 3.31 -3.08
CA GLY A 245 -10.03 2.06 -3.85
C GLY A 245 -9.48 0.88 -3.03
N HIS A 246 -9.96 0.73 -1.78
CA HIS A 246 -9.63 -0.42 -0.96
C HIS A 246 -10.50 -1.62 -1.36
N ALA A 247 -9.85 -2.71 -1.82
CA ALA A 247 -10.55 -3.93 -2.22
C ALA A 247 -11.18 -4.70 -1.03
N SER A 248 -10.87 -4.32 0.20
CA SER A 248 -11.34 -4.98 1.43
C SER A 248 -11.51 -3.94 2.55
N MET A 249 -12.66 -4.01 3.21
CA MET A 249 -12.94 -3.21 4.42
C MET A 249 -11.93 -3.45 5.56
N ALA A 250 -11.21 -4.59 5.55
CA ALA A 250 -10.17 -4.88 6.55
C ALA A 250 -9.02 -3.85 6.53
N THR A 251 -8.73 -3.23 5.38
CA THR A 251 -7.74 -2.15 5.27
C THR A 251 -8.28 -0.84 5.86
N THR A 252 -9.59 -0.67 5.84
CA THR A 252 -10.29 0.51 6.40
C THR A 252 -10.50 0.38 7.91
N GLN A 253 -10.53 -0.85 8.45
CA GLN A 253 -10.58 -1.09 9.91
C GLN A 253 -9.39 -0.49 10.67
N ILE A 254 -8.29 -0.19 9.98
CA ILE A 254 -7.15 0.53 10.55
C ILE A 254 -7.57 1.94 10.99
N TYR A 255 -8.50 2.56 10.28
CA TYR A 255 -9.01 3.91 10.55
C TYR A 255 -10.16 3.94 11.58
N THR A 256 -10.79 2.80 11.89
CA THR A 256 -11.88 2.74 12.88
C THR A 256 -11.42 3.08 14.31
N LYS A 257 -10.11 2.96 14.60
CA LYS A 257 -9.56 3.35 15.91
C LYS A 257 -9.36 4.86 16.06
N LEU A 258 -9.24 5.62 14.97
CA LEU A 258 -9.15 7.08 14.99
C LEU A 258 -10.51 7.75 15.24
N GLY A 259 -11.59 7.03 14.96
CA GLY A 259 -12.93 7.58 14.90
C GLY A 259 -13.76 7.56 16.19
N ASN A 260 -13.19 7.37 17.40
CA ASN A 260 -14.03 7.33 18.61
C ASN A 260 -14.70 8.68 18.92
N ALA A 261 -14.02 9.81 18.69
CA ALA A 261 -14.61 11.14 18.84
C ALA A 261 -15.68 11.38 17.76
N ILE A 262 -15.39 11.02 16.51
CA ILE A 262 -16.31 11.13 15.38
C ILE A 262 -17.51 10.21 15.54
N LYS A 263 -17.32 8.99 16.03
CA LYS A 263 -18.44 8.07 16.32
C LYS A 263 -19.37 8.63 17.38
N MET A 264 -18.81 9.26 18.40
CA MET A 264 -19.61 9.91 19.46
C MET A 264 -20.37 11.12 18.90
N ASP A 265 -19.76 11.93 18.05
CA ASP A 265 -20.40 13.07 17.39
C ASP A 265 -21.53 12.61 16.44
N HIS A 266 -21.28 11.60 15.60
CA HIS A 266 -22.30 11.00 14.74
C HIS A 266 -23.42 10.32 15.54
N TYR A 267 -23.08 9.64 16.66
CA TYR A 267 -24.08 9.06 17.56
C TYR A 267 -24.98 10.15 18.15
N ARG A 268 -24.39 11.25 18.65
CA ARG A 268 -25.14 12.39 19.19
C ARG A 268 -26.04 13.03 18.13
N LYS A 269 -25.55 13.22 16.90
CA LYS A 269 -26.34 13.78 15.80
C LYS A 269 -27.42 12.85 15.25
N SER A 270 -27.29 11.54 15.44
CA SER A 270 -28.19 10.54 14.85
C SER A 270 -29.11 9.87 15.87
N HIS A 271 -28.82 9.99 17.16
CA HIS A 271 -29.59 9.30 18.18
C HIS A 271 -30.86 10.07 18.53
N PRO A 272 -32.06 9.43 18.46
CA PRO A 272 -33.35 10.13 18.66
C PRO A 272 -33.47 10.89 19.98
N LEU A 273 -32.81 10.40 21.07
CA LEU A 273 -32.85 11.03 22.37
C LEU A 273 -31.90 12.22 22.51
N CYS A 274 -30.92 12.39 21.59
CA CYS A 274 -30.00 13.51 21.62
C CYS A 274 -30.50 14.71 20.79
N ASN A 275 -31.46 14.51 19.89
CA ASN A 275 -32.02 15.58 19.05
C ASN A 275 -33.04 16.47 19.75
N ASN A 276 -33.39 16.19 21.00
CA ASN A 276 -34.42 16.93 21.77
C ASN A 276 -33.90 17.63 23.04
N VAL A 277 -32.58 17.77 23.20
CA VAL A 277 -32.01 18.49 24.35
C VAL A 277 -31.16 19.62 23.85
N GLU A 278 -31.67 20.84 23.96
CA GLU A 278 -30.89 22.07 23.89
C GLU A 278 -29.67 21.96 24.82
N ASP A 279 -28.49 22.04 24.25
CA ASP A 279 -27.17 22.33 24.81
C ASP A 279 -26.94 22.33 26.31
N SER A 280 -27.13 21.29 27.08
CA SER A 280 -26.50 21.29 28.40
C SER A 280 -26.30 19.98 29.14
N GLN A 281 -26.60 18.80 28.65
CA GLN A 281 -26.26 17.56 29.40
C GLN A 281 -26.35 16.30 28.53
N CYS A 282 -25.27 15.99 27.77
CA CYS A 282 -24.94 14.60 27.37
C CYS A 282 -23.43 14.39 27.41
#